data_07308c67cd630b40241be9581c3827a2
#
_entry.id   07308c67cd630b40241be9581c3827a2
#
_cell.length_a   1.000
_cell.length_b   1.000
_cell.length_c   1.000
_cell.angle_alpha   90.00
_cell.angle_beta   90.00
_cell.angle_gamma   90.00
#
_symmetry.space_group_name_H-M   'P 1'
#
loop_
_entity.id
_entity.type
_entity.pdbx_description
1 polymer ?
#
loop_
_entity_poly.entity_id
_entity_poly.type
_entity_poly.pdbx_seq_one_letter_code
_entity_poly.pdbx_strand_id
1 'polypeptide(L)'
;MKKITKLLTVASAMLVMMLAMTFTTMAATTVTPTRSMTGSEKAVTQSYTFTQNTVLDTEFTLYKTAGVVIPVKVSESGALEINVKANKVEKIFYMTLYTDAACTNKVSGLYDSFNVGDSNITKYVALGSKNTYYLRLETNSFYTPNNEQFTDSITVSYRFFPRAERTIKSGQTIKYYRNQGSDIYTFKYKAEATGKVTVSLPYKWGSYLTFKNQKKSDILTEQWVSSIYSYKYNVYVKKGAVYYFVTKSNGINADTLQSISIKNTAVKVKMATNRKKAITIKHKKSAKCLITPGDKSAKWYKISLKKNRHPYFDLRGDVTGVWKLQICNKKGKAIKNMTFRWYGSKSKITTWGGWKKGTYYFKVTPADSKSYGLATFKYKQAK
;
A
#
# COMPACT_ATOMS: atom_id res chain seq x y z
N MET A 1 -8.07 -37.64 -35.63
CA MET A 1 -9.02 -36.61 -35.10
C MET A 1 -8.35 -35.43 -34.39
N LYS A 2 -7.43 -35.60 -33.45
CA LYS A 2 -6.79 -34.46 -32.70
C LYS A 2 -6.01 -33.44 -33.58
N LYS A 3 -5.47 -33.83 -34.72
CA LYS A 3 -4.78 -32.91 -35.65
C LYS A 3 -5.73 -32.02 -36.48
N ILE A 4 -6.89 -32.56 -36.85
CA ILE A 4 -7.90 -31.83 -37.62
C ILE A 4 -8.58 -30.76 -36.76
N THR A 5 -8.86 -31.07 -35.48
CA THR A 5 -9.45 -30.11 -34.54
C THR A 5 -8.53 -28.92 -34.26
N LYS A 6 -7.20 -29.16 -34.19
CA LYS A 6 -6.23 -28.05 -34.04
C LYS A 6 -6.13 -27.16 -35.28
N LEU A 7 -6.24 -27.76 -36.48
CA LEU A 7 -6.24 -26.98 -37.72
C LEU A 7 -7.50 -26.13 -37.87
N LEU A 8 -8.66 -26.66 -37.49
CA LEU A 8 -9.92 -25.91 -37.50
C LEU A 8 -9.92 -24.76 -36.47
N THR A 9 -9.31 -24.96 -35.29
CA THR A 9 -9.22 -23.90 -34.28
C THR A 9 -8.28 -22.76 -34.72
N VAL A 10 -7.19 -23.10 -35.43
CA VAL A 10 -6.28 -22.09 -35.97
C VAL A 10 -6.93 -21.36 -37.17
N ALA A 11 -7.63 -22.08 -38.04
CA ALA A 11 -8.35 -21.47 -39.16
C ALA A 11 -9.50 -20.58 -38.72
N SER A 12 -10.26 -20.94 -37.66
CA SER A 12 -11.30 -20.08 -37.11
C SER A 12 -10.74 -18.87 -36.39
N ALA A 13 -9.58 -18.99 -35.71
CA ALA A 13 -8.90 -17.82 -35.11
C ALA A 13 -8.37 -16.85 -36.17
N MET A 14 -7.84 -17.36 -37.30
CA MET A 14 -7.43 -16.51 -38.42
C MET A 14 -8.63 -15.86 -39.14
N LEU A 15 -9.75 -16.58 -39.28
CA LEU A 15 -10.97 -16.03 -39.86
C LEU A 15 -11.58 -14.93 -39.02
N VAL A 16 -11.58 -15.08 -37.69
CA VAL A 16 -12.02 -14.04 -36.76
C VAL A 16 -11.07 -12.82 -36.80
N MET A 17 -9.76 -13.05 -36.96
CA MET A 17 -8.82 -11.94 -37.19
C MET A 17 -9.03 -11.25 -38.52
N MET A 18 -9.34 -11.97 -39.62
CA MET A 18 -9.66 -11.35 -40.92
C MET A 18 -11.01 -10.65 -40.91
N LEU A 19 -12.03 -11.15 -40.26
CA LEU A 19 -13.33 -10.47 -40.10
C LEU A 19 -13.22 -9.20 -39.24
N ALA A 20 -12.30 -9.15 -38.29
CA ALA A 20 -12.02 -7.92 -37.54
C ALA A 20 -11.33 -6.83 -38.40
N MET A 21 -10.80 -7.19 -39.56
CA MET A 21 -10.16 -6.23 -40.48
C MET A 21 -11.12 -5.61 -41.51
N THR A 22 -12.40 -6.00 -41.58
CA THR A 22 -13.32 -5.59 -42.65
C THR A 22 -14.31 -4.47 -42.28
N PHE A 23 -14.13 -3.78 -41.19
CA PHE A 23 -14.90 -2.56 -40.94
C PHE A 23 -14.15 -1.34 -41.49
N THR A 24 -14.17 -1.21 -42.81
CA THR A 24 -13.76 0.02 -43.49
C THR A 24 -14.85 1.09 -43.40
N THR A 25 -14.93 1.74 -42.28
CA THR A 25 -15.49 3.09 -42.26
C THR A 25 -14.32 4.05 -42.14
N MET A 26 -13.96 4.58 -43.32
CA MET A 26 -13.17 5.79 -43.53
C MET A 26 -12.18 6.16 -42.42
N ALA A 27 -10.92 5.83 -42.63
CA ALA A 27 -9.75 6.55 -42.18
C ALA A 27 -9.08 6.18 -40.85
N ALA A 28 -9.37 5.12 -40.19
CA ALA A 28 -8.48 4.64 -39.12
C ALA A 28 -8.01 3.24 -39.42
N THR A 29 -6.73 3.02 -39.65
CA THR A 29 -6.15 1.68 -39.57
C THR A 29 -6.13 1.28 -38.10
N THR A 30 -7.14 0.52 -37.66
CA THR A 30 -7.22 0.08 -36.29
C THR A 30 -6.44 -1.22 -36.16
N VAL A 31 -5.37 -1.22 -35.40
CA VAL A 31 -4.62 -2.42 -35.06
C VAL A 31 -5.15 -2.98 -33.76
N THR A 32 -5.70 -4.19 -33.77
CA THR A 32 -6.14 -4.87 -32.55
C THR A 32 -4.97 -5.64 -31.96
N PRO A 33 -4.50 -5.34 -30.75
CA PRO A 33 -3.39 -6.06 -30.15
C PRO A 33 -3.80 -7.49 -29.79
N THR A 34 -2.91 -8.43 -30.03
CA THR A 34 -3.11 -9.87 -29.77
C THR A 34 -3.06 -10.23 -28.30
N ARG A 35 -2.85 -9.27 -27.39
CA ARG A 35 -2.65 -9.52 -25.95
C ARG A 35 -3.55 -8.64 -25.10
N SER A 36 -4.44 -9.25 -24.32
CA SER A 36 -5.20 -8.56 -23.29
C SER A 36 -4.41 -8.51 -21.98
N MET A 37 -4.48 -7.39 -21.27
CA MET A 37 -3.98 -7.31 -19.90
C MET A 37 -4.94 -8.02 -18.95
N THR A 38 -4.39 -8.90 -18.11
CA THR A 38 -5.08 -9.41 -16.92
C THR A 38 -4.34 -8.88 -15.73
N GLY A 39 -5.00 -8.03 -14.93
CA GLY A 39 -4.66 -7.53 -13.60
C GLY A 39 -3.23 -7.69 -13.07
N SER A 40 -2.22 -7.50 -13.89
CA SER A 40 -0.82 -7.70 -13.54
C SER A 40 -0.16 -6.38 -13.14
N GLU A 41 0.55 -6.37 -11.99
CA GLU A 41 1.41 -5.26 -11.61
C GLU A 41 2.66 -5.14 -12.48
N LYS A 42 2.94 -6.13 -13.34
CA LYS A 42 4.03 -6.07 -14.32
C LYS A 42 3.59 -5.24 -15.52
N ALA A 43 4.44 -4.31 -15.94
CA ALA A 43 4.20 -3.55 -17.15
C ALA A 43 4.18 -4.48 -18.38
N VAL A 44 3.20 -4.28 -19.24
CA VAL A 44 3.16 -4.88 -20.59
C VAL A 44 3.46 -3.76 -21.57
N THR A 45 4.40 -3.99 -22.49
CA THR A 45 4.85 -2.98 -23.46
C THR A 45 4.60 -3.49 -24.87
N GLN A 46 4.06 -2.63 -25.71
CA GLN A 46 3.83 -2.89 -27.14
C GLN A 46 4.18 -1.65 -27.95
N SER A 47 4.65 -1.86 -29.18
CA SER A 47 4.94 -0.79 -30.13
C SER A 47 3.98 -0.85 -31.31
N TYR A 48 3.53 0.31 -31.76
CA TYR A 48 2.60 0.48 -32.86
C TYR A 48 3.16 1.46 -33.84
N THR A 49 2.91 1.19 -35.13
CA THR A 49 3.27 2.08 -36.24
C THR A 49 1.99 2.47 -36.96
N PHE A 50 1.81 3.75 -37.19
CA PHE A 50 0.66 4.31 -37.88
C PHE A 50 1.10 4.93 -39.18
N THR A 51 0.37 4.63 -40.24
CA THR A 51 0.53 5.29 -41.55
C THR A 51 -0.78 5.98 -41.89
N GLN A 52 -0.73 7.23 -42.14
CA GLN A 52 -1.90 8.03 -42.52
C GLN A 52 -1.79 8.48 -43.96
N ASN A 53 -2.86 8.26 -44.73
CA ASN A 53 -3.05 8.83 -46.04
C ASN A 53 -3.99 10.02 -45.95
N THR A 54 -3.56 11.22 -46.30
CA THR A 54 -4.40 12.39 -46.34
C THR A 54 -5.12 12.43 -47.69
N VAL A 55 -6.45 12.50 -47.67
CA VAL A 55 -7.26 12.80 -48.88
C VAL A 55 -7.72 14.23 -48.73
N LEU A 56 -7.34 15.06 -49.67
CA LEU A 56 -7.89 16.42 -49.82
C LEU A 56 -9.23 16.32 -50.56
N ASP A 57 -10.30 16.79 -49.91
CA ASP A 57 -11.52 17.14 -50.61
C ASP A 57 -11.45 18.61 -51.03
N THR A 58 -12.01 18.93 -52.17
CA THR A 58 -11.86 20.26 -52.79
C THR A 58 -12.52 21.40 -52.05
N GLU A 59 -13.38 21.12 -51.08
CA GLU A 59 -14.06 22.14 -50.28
C GLU A 59 -13.73 22.08 -48.77
N PHE A 60 -13.36 20.91 -48.24
CA PHE A 60 -13.01 20.73 -46.82
C PHE A 60 -11.90 19.69 -46.68
N THR A 61 -10.91 19.99 -45.91
CA THR A 61 -9.88 19.01 -45.55
C THR A 61 -10.49 18.00 -44.59
N LEU A 62 -10.84 16.83 -45.07
CA LEU A 62 -11.26 15.71 -44.24
C LEU A 62 -10.03 15.08 -43.57
N TYR A 63 -9.91 15.27 -42.30
CA TYR A 63 -8.82 14.69 -41.52
C TYR A 63 -9.09 13.19 -41.29
N LYS A 64 -8.20 12.38 -41.83
CA LYS A 64 -8.17 10.97 -41.52
C LYS A 64 -7.37 10.77 -40.23
N THR A 65 -7.95 10.13 -39.23
CA THR A 65 -7.27 9.76 -38.00
C THR A 65 -6.75 8.33 -38.12
N ALA A 66 -5.44 8.15 -37.97
CA ALA A 66 -4.88 6.81 -37.74
C ALA A 66 -4.92 6.51 -36.26
N GLY A 67 -5.33 5.32 -35.91
CA GLY A 67 -5.46 4.97 -34.49
C GLY A 67 -5.31 3.49 -34.23
N VAL A 68 -5.13 3.17 -32.94
CA VAL A 68 -5.15 1.81 -32.43
C VAL A 68 -6.10 1.73 -31.25
N VAL A 69 -6.92 0.69 -31.23
CA VAL A 69 -7.79 0.37 -30.10
C VAL A 69 -7.22 -0.87 -29.40
N ILE A 70 -6.85 -0.69 -28.15
CA ILE A 70 -6.17 -1.71 -27.35
C ILE A 70 -7.14 -2.20 -26.30
N PRO A 71 -7.60 -3.46 -26.34
CA PRO A 71 -8.43 -4.03 -25.29
C PRO A 71 -7.61 -4.27 -24.02
N VAL A 72 -8.06 -3.69 -22.90
CA VAL A 72 -7.47 -3.83 -21.59
C VAL A 72 -8.45 -4.52 -20.67
N LYS A 73 -8.22 -5.81 -20.41
CA LYS A 73 -9.08 -6.61 -19.53
C LYS A 73 -8.60 -6.51 -18.09
N VAL A 74 -9.46 -6.06 -17.19
CA VAL A 74 -9.19 -6.03 -15.76
C VAL A 74 -10.14 -6.96 -15.01
N SER A 75 -9.62 -7.67 -14.00
CA SER A 75 -10.37 -8.66 -13.23
C SER A 75 -11.14 -8.08 -12.06
N GLU A 76 -10.88 -6.82 -11.72
CA GLU A 76 -11.43 -6.13 -10.55
C GLU A 76 -11.32 -4.60 -10.70
N SER A 77 -11.88 -3.86 -9.74
CA SER A 77 -11.66 -2.41 -9.66
C SER A 77 -10.21 -2.07 -9.31
N GLY A 78 -9.73 -0.93 -9.78
CA GLY A 78 -8.35 -0.51 -9.54
C GLY A 78 -7.98 0.74 -10.31
N ALA A 79 -6.70 0.90 -10.62
CA ALA A 79 -6.21 1.96 -11.49
C ALA A 79 -5.31 1.40 -12.59
N LEU A 80 -5.47 1.94 -13.79
CA LEU A 80 -4.63 1.64 -14.93
C LEU A 80 -3.60 2.76 -15.09
N GLU A 81 -2.32 2.41 -15.07
CA GLU A 81 -1.22 3.28 -15.51
C GLU A 81 -1.02 3.04 -16.98
N ILE A 82 -1.02 4.10 -17.75
CA ILE A 82 -0.75 4.08 -19.18
C ILE A 82 0.45 4.99 -19.41
N ASN A 83 1.51 4.44 -19.96
CA ASN A 83 2.67 5.19 -20.38
C ASN A 83 2.77 5.09 -21.90
N VAL A 84 2.81 6.22 -22.57
CA VAL A 84 2.98 6.31 -24.04
C VAL A 84 4.26 7.05 -24.31
N LYS A 85 5.14 6.42 -25.07
CA LYS A 85 6.37 7.00 -25.57
C LYS A 85 6.26 7.15 -27.09
N ALA A 86 6.35 8.37 -27.57
CA ALA A 86 6.42 8.65 -28.98
C ALA A 86 7.88 8.50 -29.45
N ASN A 87 8.09 7.75 -30.54
CA ASN A 87 9.42 7.57 -31.10
C ASN A 87 9.72 8.61 -32.19
N LYS A 88 8.67 9.01 -32.91
CA LYS A 88 8.70 10.11 -33.85
C LYS A 88 7.30 10.74 -33.86
N VAL A 89 7.14 11.94 -33.32
CA VAL A 89 5.86 12.64 -33.24
C VAL A 89 5.97 13.91 -34.02
N GLU A 90 5.37 13.92 -35.17
CA GLU A 90 5.20 15.13 -35.98
C GLU A 90 3.83 15.79 -35.72
N LYS A 91 2.95 15.12 -34.93
CA LYS A 91 1.53 15.50 -34.76
C LYS A 91 0.99 15.20 -33.36
N ILE A 92 -0.19 15.72 -33.08
CA ILE A 92 -0.87 15.55 -31.80
C ILE A 92 -1.51 14.15 -31.73
N PHE A 93 -1.20 13.41 -30.66
CA PHE A 93 -1.89 12.18 -30.29
C PHE A 93 -2.97 12.44 -29.25
N TYR A 94 -4.08 11.76 -29.38
CA TYR A 94 -5.13 11.71 -28.37
C TYR A 94 -5.18 10.32 -27.75
N MET A 95 -5.37 10.30 -26.45
CA MET A 95 -5.53 9.09 -25.66
C MET A 95 -6.88 9.13 -24.95
N THR A 96 -7.73 8.17 -25.23
CA THR A 96 -9.07 8.07 -24.64
C THR A 96 -9.36 6.63 -24.26
N LEU A 97 -9.99 6.41 -23.11
CA LEU A 97 -10.42 5.09 -22.66
C LEU A 97 -11.94 4.96 -22.75
N TYR A 98 -12.40 3.80 -23.24
CA TYR A 98 -13.82 3.51 -23.43
C TYR A 98 -14.21 2.22 -22.71
N THR A 99 -15.52 2.08 -22.41
CA THR A 99 -16.09 0.87 -21.80
C THR A 99 -16.57 -0.14 -22.86
N ASP A 100 -16.59 0.22 -24.13
CA ASP A 100 -17.08 -0.58 -25.26
C ASP A 100 -16.12 -0.59 -26.44
N ALA A 101 -16.19 -1.66 -27.22
CA ALA A 101 -15.32 -1.85 -28.40
C ALA A 101 -15.56 -0.87 -29.53
N ALA A 102 -16.77 -0.31 -29.62
CA ALA A 102 -17.12 0.71 -30.61
C ALA A 102 -16.56 2.09 -30.24
N CYS A 103 -15.94 2.24 -29.08
CA CYS A 103 -15.39 3.49 -28.56
C CYS A 103 -16.43 4.62 -28.50
N THR A 104 -17.62 4.34 -28.01
CA THR A 104 -18.72 5.31 -27.88
C THR A 104 -18.85 5.82 -26.45
N ASN A 105 -18.66 4.97 -25.45
CA ASN A 105 -18.85 5.30 -24.03
C ASN A 105 -17.49 5.57 -23.37
N LYS A 106 -17.14 6.85 -23.22
CA LYS A 106 -15.88 7.29 -22.63
C LYS A 106 -15.84 7.02 -21.11
N VAL A 107 -14.69 6.56 -20.64
CA VAL A 107 -14.38 6.53 -19.22
C VAL A 107 -13.95 7.94 -18.80
N SER A 108 -14.59 8.50 -17.77
CA SER A 108 -14.20 9.81 -17.22
C SER A 108 -12.77 9.78 -16.68
N GLY A 109 -12.02 10.86 -16.87
CA GLY A 109 -10.69 11.04 -16.29
C GLY A 109 -9.52 10.65 -17.19
N LEU A 110 -9.76 10.13 -18.39
CA LEU A 110 -8.72 9.98 -19.39
C LEU A 110 -9.17 10.54 -20.74
N TYR A 111 -8.93 11.79 -20.92
CA TYR A 111 -8.85 12.46 -22.23
C TYR A 111 -7.59 13.31 -22.19
N ASP A 112 -6.63 12.97 -23.00
CA ASP A 112 -5.38 13.72 -23.04
C ASP A 112 -4.82 13.82 -24.45
N SER A 113 -4.22 14.94 -24.75
CA SER A 113 -3.53 15.21 -26.00
C SER A 113 -2.03 15.34 -25.75
N PHE A 114 -1.24 14.77 -26.64
CA PHE A 114 0.21 14.93 -26.66
C PHE A 114 0.55 16.00 -27.69
N ASN A 115 1.28 17.00 -27.28
CA ASN A 115 1.81 17.99 -28.19
C ASN A 115 3.11 17.50 -28.83
N VAL A 116 3.39 18.03 -30.01
CA VAL A 116 4.70 17.86 -30.66
C VAL A 116 5.80 18.27 -29.67
N GLY A 117 6.68 17.32 -29.31
CA GLY A 117 7.76 17.54 -28.33
C GLY A 117 7.64 16.74 -27.05
N ASP A 118 6.45 16.21 -26.70
CA ASP A 118 6.28 15.37 -25.54
C ASP A 118 6.70 13.92 -25.85
N SER A 119 7.91 13.56 -25.45
CA SER A 119 8.49 12.25 -25.78
C SER A 119 7.97 11.10 -24.94
N ASN A 120 7.33 11.39 -23.79
CA ASN A 120 6.89 10.36 -22.85
C ASN A 120 5.82 10.91 -21.89
N ILE A 121 4.62 10.33 -21.91
CA ILE A 121 3.53 10.70 -21.01
C ILE A 121 3.07 9.50 -20.22
N THR A 122 2.86 9.70 -18.92
CA THR A 122 2.25 8.72 -18.03
C THR A 122 0.96 9.26 -17.46
N LYS A 123 -0.12 8.53 -17.68
CA LYS A 123 -1.46 8.84 -17.14
C LYS A 123 -1.99 7.69 -16.31
N TYR A 124 -2.87 8.03 -15.40
CA TYR A 124 -3.55 7.09 -14.54
C TYR A 124 -5.06 7.28 -14.66
N VAL A 125 -5.78 6.18 -14.73
CA VAL A 125 -7.25 6.19 -14.76
C VAL A 125 -7.81 5.20 -13.78
N ALA A 126 -8.78 5.63 -12.97
CA ALA A 126 -9.49 4.76 -12.05
C ALA A 126 -10.55 3.94 -12.79
N LEU A 127 -10.54 2.63 -12.56
CA LEU A 127 -11.49 1.68 -13.12
C LEU A 127 -12.41 1.13 -12.02
N GLY A 128 -13.72 1.37 -12.17
CA GLY A 128 -14.71 1.08 -11.12
C GLY A 128 -15.07 -0.40 -10.99
N SER A 129 -14.87 -1.21 -12.03
CA SER A 129 -15.35 -2.60 -12.04
C SER A 129 -14.51 -3.50 -12.92
N LYS A 130 -14.70 -4.82 -12.76
CA LYS A 130 -14.24 -5.85 -13.69
C LYS A 130 -14.87 -5.65 -15.04
N ASN A 131 -14.06 -5.38 -16.07
CA ASN A 131 -14.52 -5.21 -17.45
C ASN A 131 -13.36 -5.35 -18.44
N THR A 132 -13.69 -5.37 -19.73
CA THR A 132 -12.74 -5.06 -20.80
C THR A 132 -12.94 -3.61 -21.19
N TYR A 133 -11.89 -2.81 -21.02
CA TYR A 133 -11.84 -1.43 -21.45
C TYR A 133 -11.08 -1.33 -22.77
N TYR A 134 -11.31 -0.26 -23.51
CA TYR A 134 -10.70 -0.07 -24.83
C TYR A 134 -9.94 1.25 -24.84
N LEU A 135 -8.62 1.15 -24.85
CA LEU A 135 -7.73 2.30 -24.96
C LEU A 135 -7.58 2.67 -26.43
N ARG A 136 -8.14 3.79 -26.84
CA ARG A 136 -7.97 4.35 -28.18
C ARG A 136 -6.85 5.37 -28.15
N LEU A 137 -5.88 5.15 -29.00
CA LEU A 137 -4.80 6.08 -29.30
C LEU A 137 -4.96 6.49 -30.74
N GLU A 138 -5.07 7.77 -31.01
CA GLU A 138 -5.30 8.28 -32.35
C GLU A 138 -4.46 9.51 -32.61
N THR A 139 -4.02 9.66 -33.85
CA THR A 139 -3.38 10.87 -34.32
C THR A 139 -4.43 11.80 -34.90
N ASN A 140 -4.35 13.08 -34.59
CA ASN A 140 -5.13 14.10 -35.29
C ASN A 140 -4.17 14.97 -36.09
N SER A 141 -4.25 14.87 -37.41
CA SER A 141 -3.45 15.72 -38.27
C SER A 141 -4.21 17.05 -38.52
N PHE A 142 -3.96 18.03 -37.66
CA PHE A 142 -4.26 19.40 -38.06
C PHE A 142 -3.24 19.83 -39.13
N TYR A 143 -3.70 19.99 -40.37
CA TYR A 143 -2.95 20.61 -41.44
C TYR A 143 -1.74 19.82 -41.98
N THR A 144 -1.94 19.06 -43.02
CA THR A 144 -0.91 18.84 -44.05
C THR A 144 -1.42 19.37 -45.36
N PRO A 145 -0.81 20.43 -45.89
CA PRO A 145 -1.27 21.04 -47.14
C PRO A 145 -1.05 20.17 -48.38
N ASN A 146 -0.28 19.12 -48.28
CA ASN A 146 0.06 18.23 -49.38
C ASN A 146 -0.30 16.79 -49.00
N ASN A 147 -0.72 15.99 -49.99
CA ASN A 147 -1.07 14.56 -49.84
C ASN A 147 0.09 13.68 -49.29
N GLU A 148 0.78 14.15 -48.29
CA GLU A 148 1.90 13.44 -47.70
C GLU A 148 1.43 12.31 -46.81
N GLN A 149 1.98 11.13 -47.03
CA GLN A 149 1.90 10.02 -46.10
C GLN A 149 2.86 10.26 -44.94
N PHE A 150 2.40 10.14 -43.72
CA PHE A 150 3.31 10.12 -42.59
C PHE A 150 3.21 8.80 -41.82
N THR A 151 4.31 8.41 -41.23
CA THR A 151 4.39 7.20 -40.39
C THR A 151 4.89 7.60 -39.04
N ASP A 152 4.05 7.38 -38.02
CA ASP A 152 4.38 7.58 -36.61
C ASP A 152 4.50 6.25 -35.89
N SER A 153 5.39 6.17 -34.93
CA SER A 153 5.51 5.02 -34.07
C SER A 153 5.44 5.40 -32.59
N ILE A 154 4.68 4.65 -31.86
CA ILE A 154 4.52 4.80 -30.40
C ILE A 154 4.79 3.48 -29.69
N THR A 155 5.31 3.59 -28.48
CA THR A 155 5.43 2.46 -27.56
C THR A 155 4.48 2.71 -26.40
N VAL A 156 3.60 1.76 -26.13
CA VAL A 156 2.61 1.84 -25.05
C VAL A 156 2.93 0.81 -24.00
N SER A 157 3.01 1.26 -22.76
CA SER A 157 3.17 0.39 -21.61
C SER A 157 1.99 0.54 -20.67
N TYR A 158 1.49 -0.56 -20.17
CA TYR A 158 0.37 -0.58 -19.23
C TYR A 158 0.78 -1.25 -17.94
N ARG A 159 0.21 -0.77 -16.82
CA ARG A 159 0.29 -1.41 -15.53
C ARG A 159 -1.02 -1.24 -14.80
N PHE A 160 -1.49 -2.30 -14.15
CA PHE A 160 -2.73 -2.26 -13.38
C PHE A 160 -2.44 -2.37 -11.88
N PHE A 161 -3.06 -1.52 -11.10
CA PHE A 161 -3.00 -1.50 -9.64
C PHE A 161 -4.35 -1.89 -9.07
N PRO A 162 -4.54 -3.14 -8.64
CA PRO A 162 -5.81 -3.61 -8.10
C PRO A 162 -6.16 -2.91 -6.79
N ARG A 163 -7.46 -2.66 -6.56
CA ARG A 163 -7.97 -2.08 -5.31
C ARG A 163 -8.28 -3.13 -4.25
N ALA A 164 -8.39 -4.40 -4.61
CA ALA A 164 -8.65 -5.49 -3.69
C ALA A 164 -7.58 -5.61 -2.59
N GLU A 165 -7.94 -6.33 -1.52
CA GLU A 165 -7.01 -6.66 -0.44
C GLU A 165 -5.77 -7.40 -0.98
N ARG A 166 -4.59 -6.85 -0.72
CA ARG A 166 -3.32 -7.41 -1.19
C ARG A 166 -2.48 -7.90 -0.04
N THR A 167 -1.82 -9.04 -0.23
CA THR A 167 -0.86 -9.54 0.75
C THR A 167 0.50 -8.87 0.57
N ILE A 168 1.06 -8.35 1.66
CA ILE A 168 2.39 -7.75 1.71
C ILE A 168 3.30 -8.55 2.65
N LYS A 169 4.55 -8.78 2.24
CA LYS A 169 5.59 -9.46 3.04
C LYS A 169 6.59 -8.46 3.61
N SER A 170 7.35 -8.87 4.61
CA SER A 170 8.45 -8.05 5.13
C SER A 170 9.53 -7.83 4.07
N GLY A 171 10.01 -6.60 3.94
CA GLY A 171 10.95 -6.17 2.91
C GLY A 171 10.30 -5.84 1.56
N GLN A 172 9.01 -6.08 1.39
CA GLN A 172 8.29 -5.78 0.16
C GLN A 172 7.78 -4.34 0.15
N THR A 173 7.79 -3.74 -1.03
CA THR A 173 7.09 -2.48 -1.34
C THR A 173 6.00 -2.75 -2.35
N ILE A 174 4.78 -2.32 -2.06
CA ILE A 174 3.64 -2.41 -2.96
C ILE A 174 3.27 -1.00 -3.42
N LYS A 175 3.17 -0.83 -4.74
CA LYS A 175 2.65 0.39 -5.35
C LYS A 175 1.13 0.31 -5.47
N TYR A 176 0.46 1.43 -5.30
CA TYR A 176 -0.98 1.57 -5.50
C TYR A 176 -1.27 3.00 -5.97
N TYR A 177 -2.33 3.14 -6.73
CA TYR A 177 -2.71 4.43 -7.26
C TYR A 177 -3.81 5.04 -6.41
N ARG A 178 -3.63 6.27 -6.04
CA ARG A 178 -4.57 7.07 -5.28
C ARG A 178 -5.28 8.03 -6.20
N ASN A 179 -6.59 7.87 -6.33
CA ASN A 179 -7.47 8.77 -7.07
C ASN A 179 -8.07 9.84 -6.16
N GLN A 180 -8.68 10.85 -6.76
CA GLN A 180 -9.48 11.84 -6.02
C GLN A 180 -10.68 11.15 -5.35
N GLY A 181 -10.76 11.24 -4.03
CA GLY A 181 -11.83 10.65 -3.27
C GLY A 181 -11.37 9.83 -2.08
N SER A 182 -12.27 9.04 -1.54
CA SER A 182 -12.07 8.22 -0.34
C SER A 182 -11.48 6.83 -0.64
N ASP A 183 -10.56 6.73 -1.59
CA ASP A 183 -9.96 5.44 -1.93
C ASP A 183 -9.33 4.76 -0.72
N ILE A 184 -9.73 3.52 -0.51
CA ILE A 184 -9.27 2.67 0.59
C ILE A 184 -8.50 1.50 0.00
N TYR A 185 -7.25 1.33 0.46
CA TYR A 185 -6.42 0.18 0.13
C TYR A 185 -6.12 -0.62 1.37
N THR A 186 -6.27 -1.94 1.29
CA THR A 186 -6.06 -2.86 2.41
C THR A 186 -4.90 -3.81 2.09
N PHE A 187 -3.93 -3.84 3.00
CA PHE A 187 -2.74 -4.68 2.90
C PHE A 187 -2.73 -5.68 4.04
N LYS A 188 -2.90 -6.96 3.71
CA LYS A 188 -2.85 -8.08 4.65
C LYS A 188 -1.41 -8.47 4.91
N TYR A 189 -1.04 -8.54 6.17
CA TYR A 189 0.29 -8.90 6.60
C TYR A 189 0.26 -10.05 7.63
N LYS A 190 0.93 -11.16 7.35
CA LYS A 190 1.19 -12.22 8.32
C LYS A 190 2.57 -12.00 8.94
N ALA A 191 2.62 -11.77 10.24
CA ALA A 191 3.86 -11.43 10.92
C ALA A 191 4.87 -12.59 10.90
N GLU A 192 6.05 -12.34 10.37
CA GLU A 192 7.14 -13.33 10.23
C GLU A 192 7.92 -13.52 11.52
N ALA A 193 7.97 -12.47 12.37
CA ALA A 193 8.61 -12.49 13.67
C ALA A 193 7.80 -11.71 14.70
N THR A 194 7.91 -12.12 15.97
CA THR A 194 7.44 -11.28 17.07
C THR A 194 8.39 -10.10 17.22
N GLY A 195 7.86 -8.88 17.12
CA GLY A 195 8.71 -7.70 17.18
C GLY A 195 8.08 -6.45 16.60
N LYS A 196 8.94 -5.57 16.11
CA LYS A 196 8.57 -4.28 15.53
C LYS A 196 8.34 -4.41 14.03
N VAL A 197 7.22 -3.92 13.56
CA VAL A 197 6.97 -3.66 12.15
C VAL A 197 7.05 -2.17 11.91
N THR A 198 7.94 -1.76 11.04
CA THR A 198 8.02 -0.39 10.53
C THR A 198 7.26 -0.36 9.21
N VAL A 199 6.19 0.42 9.18
CA VAL A 199 5.43 0.74 7.97
C VAL A 199 5.97 2.05 7.43
N SER A 200 6.39 2.07 6.19
CA SER A 200 6.87 3.28 5.51
C SER A 200 5.92 3.65 4.38
N LEU A 201 5.52 4.90 4.38
CA LEU A 201 4.62 5.52 3.42
C LEU A 201 5.31 6.76 2.88
N PRO A 202 6.02 6.67 1.73
CA PRO A 202 6.63 7.85 1.11
C PRO A 202 5.55 8.67 0.43
N TYR A 203 5.19 9.81 1.02
CA TYR A 203 4.08 10.64 0.55
C TYR A 203 4.48 12.03 0.08
N LYS A 204 3.76 12.49 -0.95
CA LYS A 204 3.68 13.92 -1.27
C LYS A 204 2.48 14.62 -0.61
N TRP A 205 1.38 13.90 -0.24
CA TRP A 205 0.11 14.49 0.24
C TRP A 205 -0.57 13.61 1.30
N GLY A 206 -1.28 14.21 2.24
CA GLY A 206 -1.84 13.55 3.41
C GLY A 206 -2.74 12.31 3.17
N SER A 207 -2.59 11.33 4.02
CA SER A 207 -3.41 10.10 4.06
C SER A 207 -3.64 9.65 5.48
N TYR A 208 -4.59 8.76 5.66
CA TYR A 208 -4.81 8.09 6.93
C TYR A 208 -4.28 6.67 6.87
N LEU A 209 -3.60 6.26 7.93
CA LEU A 209 -3.18 4.87 8.16
C LEU A 209 -3.97 4.30 9.33
N THR A 210 -4.62 3.16 9.11
CA THR A 210 -5.28 2.38 10.16
C THR A 210 -4.59 1.03 10.28
N PHE A 211 -4.38 0.57 11.52
CA PHE A 211 -3.82 -0.73 11.81
C PHE A 211 -4.89 -1.60 12.47
N LYS A 212 -5.17 -2.78 11.90
CA LYS A 212 -6.25 -3.68 12.32
C LYS A 212 -5.73 -5.07 12.66
N ASN A 213 -6.46 -5.76 13.55
CA ASN A 213 -6.19 -7.17 13.90
C ASN A 213 -6.78 -8.14 12.87
N GLN A 214 -6.61 -9.43 13.10
CA GLN A 214 -7.13 -10.51 12.23
C GLN A 214 -8.65 -10.45 12.03
N LYS A 215 -9.41 -9.94 12.99
CA LYS A 215 -10.87 -9.75 12.91
C LYS A 215 -11.25 -8.42 12.21
N LYS A 216 -10.28 -7.74 11.62
CA LYS A 216 -10.42 -6.41 11.00
C LYS A 216 -10.89 -5.31 11.97
N SER A 217 -10.79 -5.53 13.28
CA SER A 217 -11.05 -4.50 14.31
C SER A 217 -9.84 -3.60 14.47
N ASP A 218 -10.07 -2.32 14.68
CA ASP A 218 -9.01 -1.32 14.82
C ASP A 218 -8.19 -1.54 16.09
N ILE A 219 -6.89 -1.70 15.93
CA ILE A 219 -5.89 -1.61 16.98
C ILE A 219 -5.45 -0.15 17.12
N LEU A 220 -5.21 0.50 16.00
CA LEU A 220 -4.90 1.90 15.88
C LEU A 220 -5.85 2.52 14.87
N THR A 221 -6.67 3.43 15.33
CA THR A 221 -7.58 4.22 14.48
C THR A 221 -6.83 5.27 13.68
N GLU A 222 -7.37 5.68 12.60
CA GLU A 222 -6.87 6.61 11.59
C GLU A 222 -5.78 7.57 12.11
N GLN A 223 -4.54 7.28 11.71
CA GLN A 223 -3.41 8.17 11.98
C GLN A 223 -3.17 9.03 10.75
N TRP A 224 -3.18 10.32 10.94
CA TRP A 224 -2.83 11.26 9.88
C TRP A 224 -1.36 11.12 9.51
N VAL A 225 -1.11 10.93 8.23
CA VAL A 225 0.23 10.87 7.65
C VAL A 225 0.43 12.15 6.85
N SER A 226 1.22 13.08 7.37
CA SER A 226 1.42 14.37 6.72
C SER A 226 2.42 14.33 5.56
N SER A 227 2.34 15.33 4.71
CA SER A 227 2.74 15.36 3.31
C SER A 227 4.21 15.62 3.00
N ILE A 228 5.04 15.99 3.94
CA ILE A 228 6.32 16.64 3.58
C ILE A 228 7.52 15.70 3.67
N TYR A 229 7.40 14.58 4.41
CA TYR A 229 8.49 13.63 4.63
C TYR A 229 8.01 12.18 4.54
N SER A 230 8.93 11.26 4.24
CA SER A 230 8.65 9.83 4.33
C SER A 230 8.20 9.47 5.75
N TYR A 231 6.94 9.07 5.89
CA TYR A 231 6.39 8.72 7.19
C TYR A 231 6.70 7.27 7.54
N LYS A 232 7.25 7.07 8.73
CA LYS A 232 7.52 5.74 9.28
C LYS A 232 6.68 5.56 10.54
N TYR A 233 5.80 4.58 10.53
CA TYR A 233 5.00 4.21 11.68
C TYR A 233 5.44 2.86 12.22
N ASN A 234 5.62 2.77 13.54
CA ASN A 234 6.03 1.55 14.20
C ASN A 234 4.84 0.89 14.91
N VAL A 235 4.59 -0.37 14.61
CA VAL A 235 3.64 -1.21 15.34
C VAL A 235 4.36 -2.46 15.83
N TYR A 236 3.83 -3.09 16.87
CA TYR A 236 4.40 -4.32 17.43
C TYR A 236 3.46 -5.47 17.17
N VAL A 237 4.02 -6.60 16.73
CA VAL A 237 3.26 -7.75 16.23
C VAL A 237 3.72 -9.06 16.88
N LYS A 238 2.84 -10.06 16.88
CA LYS A 238 3.13 -11.43 17.31
C LYS A 238 3.36 -12.31 16.08
N LYS A 239 4.45 -13.09 16.04
CA LYS A 239 4.73 -14.05 14.97
C LYS A 239 3.51 -14.92 14.65
N GLY A 240 3.23 -15.08 13.36
CA GLY A 240 2.14 -15.89 12.83
C GLY A 240 0.77 -15.22 12.85
N ALA A 241 0.57 -14.14 13.63
CA ALA A 241 -0.68 -13.39 13.63
C ALA A 241 -0.86 -12.58 12.33
N VAL A 242 -2.11 -12.43 11.91
CA VAL A 242 -2.49 -11.65 10.74
C VAL A 242 -2.93 -10.26 11.15
N TYR A 243 -2.46 -9.27 10.43
CA TYR A 243 -2.79 -7.87 10.60
C TYR A 243 -3.15 -7.24 9.27
N TYR A 244 -3.81 -6.09 9.32
CA TYR A 244 -4.14 -5.31 8.14
C TYR A 244 -3.68 -3.87 8.32
N PHE A 245 -3.02 -3.35 7.30
CA PHE A 245 -2.72 -1.93 7.16
C PHE A 245 -3.68 -1.37 6.12
N VAL A 246 -4.46 -0.39 6.53
CA VAL A 246 -5.47 0.24 5.68
C VAL A 246 -5.06 1.69 5.46
N THR A 247 -4.92 2.07 4.21
CA THR A 247 -4.66 3.46 3.83
C THR A 247 -5.91 4.06 3.21
N LYS A 248 -6.23 5.30 3.60
CA LYS A 248 -7.37 6.05 3.08
C LYS A 248 -6.90 7.41 2.58
N SER A 249 -7.40 7.83 1.42
CA SER A 249 -7.18 9.18 0.91
C SER A 249 -7.96 10.21 1.71
N ASN A 250 -7.46 11.44 1.79
CA ASN A 250 -8.18 12.58 2.37
C ASN A 250 -8.90 13.44 1.34
N GLY A 251 -8.95 13.01 0.08
CA GLY A 251 -9.67 13.71 -0.99
C GLY A 251 -8.93 14.89 -1.63
N ILE A 252 -7.77 15.31 -1.10
CA ILE A 252 -7.04 16.47 -1.61
C ILE A 252 -5.84 16.01 -2.45
N ASN A 253 -5.70 16.53 -3.68
CA ASN A 253 -4.55 16.33 -4.60
C ASN A 253 -4.16 14.86 -4.80
N ALA A 254 -5.03 14.10 -5.41
CA ALA A 254 -5.03 12.68 -5.27
C ALA A 254 -4.36 11.88 -6.39
N ASP A 255 -4.34 12.34 -7.60
CA ASP A 255 -3.91 11.54 -8.77
C ASP A 255 -2.41 11.20 -8.75
N THR A 256 -2.01 10.39 -7.77
CA THR A 256 -0.60 10.04 -7.58
C THR A 256 -0.39 8.56 -7.29
N LEU A 257 0.66 8.02 -7.90
CA LEU A 257 1.18 6.72 -7.56
C LEU A 257 1.80 6.75 -6.17
N GLN A 258 1.29 5.90 -5.29
CA GLN A 258 1.72 5.75 -3.90
C GLN A 258 2.42 4.42 -3.68
N SER A 259 3.06 4.27 -2.54
CA SER A 259 3.60 2.98 -2.12
C SER A 259 3.51 2.78 -0.61
N ILE A 260 3.44 1.51 -0.23
CA ILE A 260 3.59 1.08 1.16
C ILE A 260 4.70 0.05 1.22
N SER A 261 5.59 0.18 2.20
CA SER A 261 6.57 -0.86 2.50
C SER A 261 6.51 -1.25 3.97
N ILE A 262 6.83 -2.52 4.23
CA ILE A 262 6.79 -3.10 5.57
C ILE A 262 8.13 -3.76 5.85
N LYS A 263 8.71 -3.46 7.03
CA LYS A 263 9.91 -4.15 7.53
C LYS A 263 9.63 -4.70 8.92
N ASN A 264 9.62 -6.03 9.09
CA ASN A 264 9.48 -6.68 10.37
C ASN A 264 10.86 -6.98 10.96
N THR A 265 11.12 -6.42 12.12
CA THR A 265 12.36 -6.64 12.89
C THR A 265 12.04 -7.42 14.14
N ALA A 266 12.65 -8.59 14.30
CA ALA A 266 12.49 -9.41 15.50
C ALA A 266 12.98 -8.68 16.75
N VAL A 267 12.20 -8.75 17.82
CA VAL A 267 12.57 -8.21 19.12
C VAL A 267 12.68 -9.36 20.11
N LYS A 268 13.91 -9.70 20.45
CA LYS A 268 14.18 -10.73 21.47
C LYS A 268 14.09 -10.11 22.86
N VAL A 269 13.11 -10.56 23.65
CA VAL A 269 12.87 -10.09 25.02
C VAL A 269 12.63 -11.29 25.93
N LYS A 270 13.38 -11.36 27.03
CA LYS A 270 13.05 -12.29 28.11
C LYS A 270 11.87 -11.74 28.90
N MET A 271 10.78 -12.48 28.97
CA MET A 271 9.57 -12.11 29.70
C MET A 271 9.04 -13.30 30.47
N ALA A 272 8.39 -13.05 31.61
CA ALA A 272 7.70 -14.05 32.36
C ALA A 272 6.24 -13.67 32.53
N THR A 273 5.33 -14.56 32.15
CA THR A 273 3.88 -14.39 32.35
C THR A 273 3.40 -14.93 33.68
N ASN A 274 4.29 -15.60 34.41
CA ASN A 274 4.01 -16.14 35.73
C ASN A 274 4.95 -15.53 36.78
N ARG A 275 4.41 -15.15 37.93
CA ARG A 275 5.15 -14.56 39.03
C ARG A 275 6.30 -15.45 39.54
N LYS A 276 6.10 -16.77 39.61
CA LYS A 276 7.14 -17.71 40.06
C LYS A 276 8.38 -17.67 39.17
N LYS A 277 8.20 -17.37 37.85
CA LYS A 277 9.28 -17.25 36.85
C LYS A 277 9.68 -15.81 36.58
N ALA A 278 9.30 -14.85 37.44
CA ALA A 278 9.56 -13.41 37.21
C ALA A 278 11.03 -13.10 36.93
N ILE A 279 11.26 -12.25 35.95
CA ILE A 279 12.62 -11.84 35.54
C ILE A 279 13.22 -10.91 36.59
N THR A 280 14.37 -11.26 37.14
CA THR A 280 15.05 -10.41 38.11
C THR A 280 15.69 -9.20 37.47
N ILE A 281 15.35 -8.00 37.95
CA ILE A 281 16.00 -6.75 37.58
C ILE A 281 16.94 -6.36 38.73
N LYS A 282 18.25 -6.38 38.49
CA LYS A 282 19.25 -5.92 39.43
C LYS A 282 19.31 -4.40 39.51
N HIS A 283 19.80 -3.86 40.62
CA HIS A 283 20.03 -2.40 40.76
C HIS A 283 20.83 -1.81 39.61
N LYS A 284 20.40 -0.66 39.10
CA LYS A 284 20.96 0.04 37.92
C LYS A 284 20.90 -0.74 36.59
N LYS A 285 20.30 -1.92 36.56
CA LYS A 285 20.07 -2.70 35.33
C LYS A 285 18.67 -2.48 34.79
N SER A 286 18.50 -2.80 33.51
CA SER A 286 17.23 -2.65 32.79
C SER A 286 16.65 -4.00 32.38
N ALA A 287 15.34 -4.06 32.28
CA ALA A 287 14.61 -5.12 31.61
C ALA A 287 13.74 -4.54 30.51
N LYS A 288 13.54 -5.30 29.45
CA LYS A 288 12.63 -4.96 28.36
C LYS A 288 11.30 -5.68 28.52
N CYS A 289 10.23 -5.06 28.09
CA CYS A 289 8.90 -5.63 28.04
C CYS A 289 8.28 -5.38 26.66
N LEU A 290 7.85 -6.45 26.00
CA LEU A 290 7.13 -6.39 24.73
C LEU A 290 5.70 -6.85 24.97
N ILE A 291 4.73 -6.02 24.60
CA ILE A 291 3.31 -6.37 24.57
C ILE A 291 2.85 -6.21 23.12
N THR A 292 2.22 -7.24 22.59
CA THR A 292 1.62 -7.20 21.24
C THR A 292 0.11 -6.98 21.34
N PRO A 293 -0.55 -6.44 20.29
CA PRO A 293 -1.99 -6.25 20.32
C PRO A 293 -2.75 -7.53 20.68
N GLY A 294 -3.72 -7.39 21.56
CA GLY A 294 -4.52 -8.51 22.05
C GLY A 294 -3.85 -9.38 23.14
N ASP A 295 -2.59 -9.13 23.48
CA ASP A 295 -1.92 -9.83 24.61
C ASP A 295 -2.43 -9.28 25.94
N LYS A 296 -3.24 -10.08 26.63
CA LYS A 296 -3.81 -9.74 27.94
C LYS A 296 -2.96 -10.23 29.11
N SER A 297 -1.86 -10.94 28.84
CA SER A 297 -1.06 -11.59 29.90
C SER A 297 -0.22 -10.58 30.67
N ALA A 298 -0.19 -10.75 32.00
CA ALA A 298 0.70 -9.98 32.86
C ALA A 298 2.16 -10.36 32.61
N LYS A 299 3.07 -9.38 32.61
CA LYS A 299 4.52 -9.59 32.57
C LYS A 299 5.09 -9.29 33.95
N TRP A 300 5.89 -10.22 34.48
CA TRP A 300 6.35 -10.18 35.85
C TRP A 300 7.87 -10.00 35.92
N TYR A 301 8.26 -9.02 36.72
CA TYR A 301 9.66 -8.73 37.06
C TYR A 301 9.83 -8.78 38.56
N LYS A 302 11.02 -9.15 39.04
CA LYS A 302 11.36 -9.26 40.44
C LYS A 302 12.50 -8.31 40.79
N ILE A 303 12.37 -7.61 41.89
CA ILE A 303 13.43 -6.82 42.50
C ILE A 303 13.66 -7.32 43.95
N SER A 304 14.90 -7.24 44.44
CA SER A 304 15.27 -7.59 45.78
C SER A 304 15.98 -6.41 46.44
N LEU A 305 15.49 -6.06 47.64
CA LEU A 305 16.10 -5.05 48.49
C LEU A 305 16.88 -5.76 49.62
N LYS A 306 18.21 -5.54 49.65
CA LYS A 306 19.08 -6.08 50.71
C LYS A 306 18.99 -5.27 52.01
N LYS A 307 18.60 -3.99 51.93
CA LYS A 307 18.42 -3.03 53.05
C LYS A 307 17.14 -2.23 52.80
N ASN A 308 16.70 -1.42 53.75
CA ASN A 308 15.61 -0.47 53.54
C ASN A 308 16.06 0.58 52.55
N ARG A 309 15.27 0.78 51.47
CA ARG A 309 15.60 1.67 50.35
C ARG A 309 14.32 2.22 49.75
N HIS A 310 14.48 3.28 48.94
CA HIS A 310 13.45 3.84 48.08
C HIS A 310 13.64 3.33 46.65
N PRO A 311 12.92 2.30 46.19
CA PRO A 311 13.02 1.84 44.82
C PRO A 311 12.31 2.81 43.86
N TYR A 312 12.89 3.00 42.68
CA TYR A 312 12.25 3.72 41.61
C TYR A 312 12.59 3.10 40.26
N PHE A 313 11.77 3.40 39.26
CA PHE A 313 11.92 2.90 37.90
C PHE A 313 11.96 4.07 36.91
N ASP A 314 13.00 4.14 36.10
CA ASP A 314 13.00 4.95 34.91
C ASP A 314 12.37 4.13 33.76
N LEU A 315 11.35 4.68 33.16
CA LEU A 315 10.60 4.08 32.06
C LEU A 315 10.94 4.79 30.76
N ARG A 316 11.17 4.01 29.72
CA ARG A 316 11.29 4.51 28.34
C ARG A 316 10.63 3.50 27.42
N GLY A 317 9.92 3.96 26.40
CA GLY A 317 9.32 3.04 25.46
C GLY A 317 8.62 3.73 24.30
N ASP A 318 8.38 2.88 23.31
CA ASP A 318 7.52 3.14 22.17
C ASP A 318 6.24 2.33 22.44
N VAL A 319 5.28 2.97 23.12
CA VAL A 319 4.07 2.32 23.66
C VAL A 319 2.85 3.06 23.13
N THR A 320 1.95 2.29 22.54
CA THR A 320 0.61 2.75 22.13
C THR A 320 -0.40 2.29 23.18
N GLY A 321 -1.39 3.13 23.45
CA GLY A 321 -2.41 2.86 24.47
C GLY A 321 -1.87 3.03 25.89
N VAL A 322 -2.47 2.31 26.85
CA VAL A 322 -2.21 2.46 28.28
C VAL A 322 -1.69 1.17 28.87
N TRP A 323 -0.58 1.25 29.58
CA TRP A 323 -0.06 0.13 30.37
C TRP A 323 -0.31 0.37 31.84
N LYS A 324 -0.83 -0.66 32.52
CA LYS A 324 -1.00 -0.68 33.97
C LYS A 324 0.24 -1.30 34.61
N LEU A 325 0.93 -0.51 35.42
CA LEU A 325 2.15 -0.87 36.12
C LEU A 325 1.86 -0.98 37.59
N GLN A 326 2.12 -2.14 38.18
CA GLN A 326 1.82 -2.40 39.63
C GLN A 326 3.05 -2.89 40.33
N ILE A 327 3.31 -2.31 41.51
CA ILE A 327 4.29 -2.87 42.43
C ILE A 327 3.56 -3.77 43.45
N CYS A 328 4.06 -4.97 43.56
CA CYS A 328 3.42 -6.02 44.34
C CYS A 328 4.37 -6.56 45.44
N ASN A 329 3.79 -7.00 46.54
CA ASN A 329 4.50 -7.68 47.63
C ASN A 329 4.96 -9.09 47.20
N LYS A 330 5.63 -9.84 48.11
CA LYS A 330 6.10 -11.20 47.87
C LYS A 330 5.00 -12.19 47.47
N LYS A 331 3.76 -11.96 47.92
CA LYS A 331 2.59 -12.78 47.56
C LYS A 331 1.99 -12.41 46.19
N GLY A 332 2.46 -11.32 45.52
CA GLY A 332 1.97 -10.83 44.23
C GLY A 332 0.73 -9.94 44.33
N LYS A 333 0.31 -9.55 45.54
CA LYS A 333 -0.76 -8.58 45.76
C LYS A 333 -0.19 -7.17 45.55
N ALA A 334 -0.91 -6.32 44.81
CA ALA A 334 -0.52 -4.92 44.63
C ALA A 334 -0.45 -4.20 45.97
N ILE A 335 0.59 -3.44 46.19
CA ILE A 335 0.74 -2.57 47.36
C ILE A 335 -0.21 -1.38 47.16
N LYS A 336 -0.89 -0.97 48.23
CA LYS A 336 -1.82 0.18 48.23
C LYS A 336 -1.13 1.40 47.61
N ASN A 337 -1.82 2.10 46.74
CA ASN A 337 -1.35 3.30 46.01
C ASN A 337 -0.11 3.09 45.08
N MET A 338 0.24 1.83 44.78
CA MET A 338 1.38 1.51 43.89
C MET A 338 0.92 0.94 42.57
N THR A 339 -0.15 1.49 42.01
CA THR A 339 -0.65 1.20 40.66
C THR A 339 -0.60 2.46 39.84
N PHE A 340 0.09 2.41 38.69
CA PHE A 340 0.35 3.52 37.81
C PHE A 340 -0.20 3.22 36.42
N ARG A 341 -0.69 4.24 35.74
CA ARG A 341 -1.04 4.20 34.32
C ARG A 341 0.06 4.89 33.53
N TRP A 342 0.55 4.24 32.49
CA TRP A 342 1.63 4.78 31.66
C TRP A 342 1.22 4.79 30.19
N TYR A 343 1.41 5.95 29.54
CA TYR A 343 0.96 6.25 28.17
C TYR A 343 2.12 6.29 27.15
N GLY A 344 3.27 5.76 27.51
CA GLY A 344 4.44 5.74 26.63
C GLY A 344 5.41 6.91 26.84
N SER A 345 6.42 7.02 25.99
CA SER A 345 7.52 7.97 26.08
C SER A 345 8.44 7.75 27.32
N LYS A 346 8.91 8.82 27.91
CA LYS A 346 9.82 8.81 29.07
C LYS A 346 9.05 9.15 30.35
N SER A 347 9.20 8.34 31.41
CA SER A 347 8.58 8.58 32.69
C SER A 347 9.43 8.03 33.83
N LYS A 348 9.18 8.49 35.04
CA LYS A 348 9.81 8.00 36.26
C LYS A 348 8.72 7.63 37.28
N ILE A 349 8.72 6.38 37.70
CA ILE A 349 7.89 5.92 38.83
C ILE A 349 8.73 6.00 40.07
N THR A 350 8.38 6.92 40.98
CA THR A 350 9.01 7.06 42.29
C THR A 350 8.09 6.47 43.33
N THR A 351 8.63 5.65 44.25
CA THR A 351 7.88 5.14 45.36
C THR A 351 8.08 6.00 46.60
N TRP A 352 6.99 6.37 47.23
CA TRP A 352 7.04 7.13 48.47
C TRP A 352 7.30 6.19 49.65
N GLY A 353 8.15 6.60 50.56
CA GLY A 353 8.52 5.85 51.76
C GLY A 353 9.62 4.82 51.55
N GLY A 354 10.35 4.54 52.59
CA GLY A 354 11.35 3.49 52.64
C GLY A 354 10.71 2.11 52.64
N TRP A 355 11.14 1.25 51.73
CA TRP A 355 10.67 -0.14 51.68
C TRP A 355 11.60 -1.02 52.49
N LYS A 356 11.00 -1.90 53.28
CA LYS A 356 11.75 -2.88 54.09
C LYS A 356 12.56 -3.83 53.21
N LYS A 357 13.67 -4.36 53.71
CA LYS A 357 14.40 -5.48 53.11
C LYS A 357 13.40 -6.56 52.68
N GLY A 358 13.53 -7.04 51.44
CA GLY A 358 12.61 -8.06 50.93
C GLY A 358 12.55 -8.18 49.43
N THR A 359 11.68 -9.07 48.95
CA THR A 359 11.40 -9.31 47.55
C THR A 359 10.10 -8.64 47.16
N TYR A 360 10.13 -7.92 46.04
CA TYR A 360 8.99 -7.24 45.47
C TYR A 360 8.88 -7.59 43.99
N TYR A 361 7.69 -7.42 43.46
CA TYR A 361 7.43 -7.68 42.05
C TYR A 361 6.92 -6.41 41.35
N PHE A 362 7.33 -6.26 40.11
CA PHE A 362 6.83 -5.25 39.21
C PHE A 362 6.00 -5.95 38.13
N LYS A 363 4.70 -5.75 38.16
CA LYS A 363 3.73 -6.37 37.28
C LYS A 363 3.31 -5.37 36.22
N VAL A 364 3.38 -5.75 34.95
CA VAL A 364 3.01 -4.95 33.78
C VAL A 364 1.89 -5.65 33.06
N THR A 365 0.79 -4.93 32.81
CA THR A 365 -0.35 -5.42 32.03
C THR A 365 -0.81 -4.36 31.04
N PRO A 366 -1.26 -4.72 29.83
CA PRO A 366 -1.99 -3.78 28.98
C PRO A 366 -3.32 -3.42 29.64
N ALA A 367 -3.79 -2.20 29.46
CA ALA A 367 -5.10 -1.78 29.98
C ALA A 367 -6.24 -2.35 29.13
N ASP A 368 -5.98 -2.52 27.83
CA ASP A 368 -6.95 -3.03 26.84
C ASP A 368 -6.24 -3.81 25.71
N SER A 369 -7.02 -4.29 24.75
CA SER A 369 -6.51 -5.03 23.59
C SER A 369 -5.77 -4.17 22.55
N LYS A 370 -5.89 -2.84 22.65
CA LYS A 370 -5.24 -1.86 21.76
C LYS A 370 -3.92 -1.36 22.36
N SER A 371 -3.62 -1.71 23.60
CA SER A 371 -2.39 -1.33 24.28
C SER A 371 -1.26 -2.30 23.92
N TYR A 372 -0.21 -1.81 23.26
CA TYR A 372 0.93 -2.59 22.80
C TYR A 372 2.21 -1.73 22.75
N GLY A 373 3.36 -2.36 22.51
CA GLY A 373 4.62 -1.64 22.35
C GLY A 373 5.81 -2.35 22.97
N LEU A 374 6.94 -1.64 22.97
CA LEU A 374 8.19 -2.06 23.59
C LEU A 374 8.63 -1.06 24.64
N ALA A 375 8.80 -1.51 25.86
CA ALA A 375 9.27 -0.70 26.97
C ALA A 375 10.59 -1.19 27.56
N THR A 376 11.33 -0.29 28.18
CA THR A 376 12.51 -0.57 28.98
C THR A 376 12.30 0.02 30.37
N PHE A 377 12.49 -0.82 31.39
CA PHE A 377 12.40 -0.46 32.79
C PHE A 377 13.78 -0.53 33.42
N LYS A 378 14.33 0.60 33.83
CA LYS A 378 15.60 0.66 34.56
C LYS A 378 15.31 0.82 36.04
N TYR A 379 15.64 -0.20 36.81
CA TYR A 379 15.47 -0.21 38.26
C TYR A 379 16.63 0.47 38.97
N LYS A 380 16.31 1.33 39.96
CA LYS A 380 17.27 2.03 40.80
C LYS A 380 16.78 2.04 42.25
N GLN A 381 17.70 2.33 43.17
CA GLN A 381 17.45 2.49 44.62
C GLN A 381 18.12 3.79 45.05
N ALA A 382 17.37 4.62 45.78
CA ALA A 382 17.92 5.73 46.57
C ALA A 382 18.14 5.27 48.04
N LYS A 383 18.99 5.99 48.75
CA LYS A 383 19.24 5.79 50.19
C LYS A 383 17.98 6.07 50.97
#